data_5f94771e05d358db90147d3ac092eb57
#
_entry.id   5f94771e05d358db90147d3ac092eb57
#
_cell.length_a   1.000
_cell.length_b   1.000
_cell.length_c   1.000
_cell.angle_alpha   90.00
_cell.angle_beta   90.00
_cell.angle_gamma   90.00
#
_symmetry.space_group_name_H-M   'P 1'
#
loop_
_entity.id
_entity.type
_entity.pdbx_description
1 polymer ?
#
loop_
_entity_poly.entity_id
_entity_poly.type
_entity_poly.pdbx_seq_one_letter_code
_entity_poly.pdbx_strand_id
1 'polypeptide(L)'
;MSFVYKVTEIEGKGLGCIATEDIRKGSLILNENPQICENTEEKSWSSKWIKSLLKSFNQMSKGDQLEYMTLSNKYINLQDIRNFNEIIDKDLEDLKLKIYKIEQDSEKAETIFNICCIYSTNKFEDGLKIKTSRFNHSCQPNADSIHMLNNQYQVRAIGNIKAGEEINIDYNEDKFSGFRNRKHRQMSLWSKWFFECSCDLCDNDVDIDANSYETQIQDAEKLAMDRQLALELLQKGEKFEAACFLYSLENCRKEVNCYKQMYNVGKSQNIQSYFLFTLLDKAAFDTAMFGYQLYGDANLKMEAENFAKAAEKFGKFVGHAVVTRGEPNYWQNLSANLARYREMVADSNNSQIKKS
;
A
#
# COMPACT_ATOMS: atom_id res chain seq x y z
N MET A 1 9.89 -3.41 28.37
CA MET A 1 9.91 -2.17 27.57
C MET A 1 8.51 -1.62 27.58
N SER A 2 8.33 -0.35 27.99
CA SER A 2 7.03 0.32 27.85
C SER A 2 6.81 0.63 26.36
N PHE A 3 5.64 0.27 25.85
CA PHE A 3 5.26 0.69 24.49
C PHE A 3 4.96 2.20 24.50
N VAL A 4 5.35 2.91 23.44
CA VAL A 4 5.04 4.33 23.23
C VAL A 4 3.55 4.57 22.91
N TYR A 5 2.76 3.50 22.92
CA TYR A 5 1.30 3.53 22.71
C TYR A 5 0.58 2.54 23.62
N LYS A 6 -0.72 2.74 23.77
CA LYS A 6 -1.65 1.81 24.41
C LYS A 6 -2.85 1.54 23.50
N VAL A 7 -3.36 0.31 23.56
CA VAL A 7 -4.63 -0.05 22.92
C VAL A 7 -5.78 0.35 23.84
N THR A 8 -6.76 1.06 23.32
CA THR A 8 -7.94 1.52 24.07
C THR A 8 -9.13 1.65 23.13
N GLU A 9 -10.31 1.78 23.70
CA GLU A 9 -11.52 2.03 22.94
C GLU A 9 -11.51 3.45 22.37
N ILE A 10 -11.83 3.61 21.09
CA ILE A 10 -11.94 4.86 20.35
C ILE A 10 -13.40 5.02 19.94
N GLU A 11 -13.99 6.14 20.28
CA GLU A 11 -15.40 6.41 19.96
C GLU A 11 -15.68 6.24 18.45
N GLY A 12 -16.68 5.42 18.14
CA GLY A 12 -17.09 5.13 16.75
C GLY A 12 -16.16 4.25 15.93
N LYS A 13 -14.99 3.80 16.49
CA LYS A 13 -13.99 3.01 15.74
C LYS A 13 -13.63 1.67 16.40
N GLY A 14 -14.14 1.39 17.61
CA GLY A 14 -13.74 0.24 18.41
C GLY A 14 -12.35 0.41 19.02
N LEU A 15 -11.55 -0.67 19.07
CA LEU A 15 -10.20 -0.59 19.64
C LEU A 15 -9.22 0.09 18.68
N GLY A 16 -8.39 0.98 19.21
CA GLY A 16 -7.35 1.67 18.49
C GLY A 16 -6.12 1.96 19.35
N CYS A 17 -5.09 2.56 18.78
CA CYS A 17 -3.83 2.86 19.43
C CYS A 17 -3.70 4.35 19.74
N ILE A 18 -3.47 4.69 21.00
CA ILE A 18 -3.22 6.08 21.45
C ILE A 18 -1.77 6.21 21.93
N ALA A 19 -1.08 7.27 21.49
CA ALA A 19 0.26 7.60 21.95
C ALA A 19 0.28 7.87 23.47
N THR A 20 1.21 7.24 24.20
CA THR A 20 1.38 7.45 25.64
C THR A 20 2.38 8.56 25.97
N GLU A 21 3.16 8.97 24.99
CA GLU A 21 4.14 10.05 25.05
C GLU A 21 4.28 10.74 23.69
N ASP A 22 4.95 11.88 23.63
CA ASP A 22 5.23 12.57 22.36
C ASP A 22 6.15 11.71 21.48
N ILE A 23 5.70 11.37 20.28
CA ILE A 23 6.43 10.56 19.29
C ILE A 23 6.92 11.47 18.17
N ARG A 24 8.23 11.47 17.96
CA ARG A 24 8.85 12.28 16.89
C ARG A 24 8.68 11.61 15.53
N LYS A 25 8.51 12.41 14.50
CA LYS A 25 8.58 11.95 13.10
C LYS A 25 9.79 11.04 12.86
N GLY A 26 9.57 9.89 12.21
CA GLY A 26 10.58 8.87 11.91
C GLY A 26 10.79 7.84 13.01
N SER A 27 10.24 8.05 14.22
CA SER A 27 10.37 7.09 15.32
C SER A 27 9.70 5.76 14.98
N LEU A 28 10.34 4.68 15.41
CA LEU A 28 9.75 3.33 15.38
C LEU A 28 8.71 3.22 16.51
N ILE A 29 7.49 2.87 16.16
CA ILE A 29 6.38 2.68 17.10
C ILE A 29 6.22 1.20 17.42
N LEU A 30 6.23 0.36 16.39
CA LEU A 30 6.06 -1.09 16.51
C LEU A 30 6.99 -1.80 15.52
N ASN A 31 7.54 -2.95 15.93
CA ASN A 31 8.18 -3.91 15.05
C ASN A 31 7.57 -5.28 15.33
N GLU A 32 6.98 -5.91 14.32
CA GLU A 32 6.20 -7.13 14.47
C GLU A 32 6.49 -8.11 13.33
N ASN A 33 6.52 -9.41 13.66
CA ASN A 33 6.51 -10.48 12.67
C ASN A 33 5.07 -10.96 12.44
N PRO A 34 4.71 -11.44 11.24
CA PRO A 34 3.41 -12.04 11.02
C PRO A 34 3.19 -13.23 11.96
N GLN A 35 2.04 -13.27 12.64
CA GLN A 35 1.64 -14.44 13.46
C GLN A 35 1.06 -15.55 12.58
N ILE A 36 0.45 -15.18 11.46
CA ILE A 36 -0.04 -16.12 10.46
C ILE A 36 0.44 -15.61 9.10
N CYS A 37 1.28 -16.40 8.41
CA CYS A 37 1.71 -16.10 7.05
C CYS A 37 0.63 -16.52 6.05
N GLU A 38 0.41 -15.74 5.01
CA GLU A 38 -0.52 -16.10 3.94
C GLU A 38 0.06 -17.26 3.10
N ASN A 39 -0.74 -18.29 2.90
CA ASN A 39 -0.44 -19.30 1.90
C ASN A 39 -1.11 -18.89 0.57
N THR A 40 -0.36 -18.23 -0.30
CA THR A 40 -0.83 -17.69 -1.59
C THR A 40 -1.22 -18.77 -2.60
N GLU A 41 -0.84 -20.03 -2.37
CA GLU A 41 -1.18 -21.16 -3.26
C GLU A 41 -2.63 -21.62 -3.06
N GLU A 42 -3.25 -21.29 -1.95
CA GLU A 42 -4.58 -21.76 -1.61
C GLU A 42 -5.63 -20.65 -1.82
N LYS A 43 -6.65 -20.96 -2.62
CA LYS A 43 -7.78 -20.05 -2.79
C LYS A 43 -8.44 -19.73 -1.45
N SER A 44 -8.57 -18.46 -1.11
CA SER A 44 -9.25 -18.01 0.11
C SER A 44 -10.61 -18.69 0.28
N TRP A 45 -10.92 -19.07 1.52
CA TRP A 45 -12.15 -19.78 1.90
C TRP A 45 -12.35 -21.17 1.26
N SER A 46 -11.30 -21.75 0.68
CA SER A 46 -11.33 -23.18 0.35
C SER A 46 -11.19 -24.05 1.60
N SER A 47 -11.63 -25.30 1.55
CA SER A 47 -11.47 -26.23 2.69
C SER A 47 -10.00 -26.46 3.08
N LYS A 48 -9.08 -26.37 2.12
CA LYS A 48 -7.63 -26.45 2.39
C LYS A 48 -7.14 -25.20 3.10
N TRP A 49 -7.56 -24.02 2.63
CA TRP A 49 -7.24 -22.74 3.25
C TRP A 49 -7.73 -22.68 4.70
N ILE A 50 -8.99 -23.09 4.98
CA ILE A 50 -9.55 -23.16 6.33
C ILE A 50 -8.68 -24.05 7.24
N LYS A 51 -8.32 -25.25 6.78
CA LYS A 51 -7.45 -26.16 7.55
C LYS A 51 -6.07 -25.60 7.80
N SER A 52 -5.47 -24.92 6.82
CA SER A 52 -4.16 -24.25 6.95
C SER A 52 -4.22 -23.11 7.97
N LEU A 53 -5.25 -22.26 7.88
CA LEU A 53 -5.47 -21.16 8.83
C LEU A 53 -5.63 -21.68 10.28
N LEU A 54 -6.47 -22.71 10.46
CA LEU A 54 -6.68 -23.32 11.78
C LEU A 54 -5.40 -23.93 12.34
N LYS A 55 -4.59 -24.58 11.49
CA LYS A 55 -3.28 -25.08 11.90
C LYS A 55 -2.39 -23.97 12.43
N SER A 56 -2.29 -22.86 11.69
CA SER A 56 -1.49 -21.71 12.09
C SER A 56 -2.02 -21.04 13.36
N PHE A 57 -3.34 -20.86 13.46
CA PHE A 57 -3.99 -20.33 14.66
C PHE A 57 -3.72 -21.19 15.90
N ASN A 58 -3.81 -22.52 15.78
CA ASN A 58 -3.55 -23.45 16.88
C ASN A 58 -2.06 -23.51 17.31
N GLN A 59 -1.15 -23.11 16.43
CA GLN A 59 0.28 -23.00 16.74
C GLN A 59 0.64 -21.72 17.49
N MET A 60 -0.24 -20.72 17.51
CA MET A 60 -0.03 -19.49 18.27
C MET A 60 -0.06 -19.74 19.78
N SER A 61 0.58 -18.87 20.55
CA SER A 61 0.45 -18.88 22.00
C SER A 61 -1.00 -18.64 22.42
N LYS A 62 -1.39 -19.11 23.61
CA LYS A 62 -2.75 -18.85 24.14
C LYS A 62 -3.04 -17.36 24.29
N GLY A 63 -2.02 -16.55 24.62
CA GLY A 63 -2.13 -15.11 24.69
C GLY A 63 -2.45 -14.49 23.31
N ASP A 64 -1.70 -14.91 22.28
CA ASP A 64 -1.93 -14.42 20.92
C ASP A 64 -3.29 -14.88 20.36
N GLN A 65 -3.73 -16.12 20.67
CA GLN A 65 -5.06 -16.59 20.30
C GLN A 65 -6.17 -15.73 20.92
N LEU A 66 -6.04 -15.39 22.22
CA LEU A 66 -7.00 -14.50 22.89
C LEU A 66 -6.98 -13.11 22.29
N GLU A 67 -5.81 -12.54 22.06
CA GLU A 67 -5.66 -11.23 21.43
C GLU A 67 -6.24 -11.22 20.00
N TYR A 68 -5.98 -12.27 19.21
CA TYR A 68 -6.57 -12.47 17.88
C TYR A 68 -8.10 -12.40 17.92
N MET A 69 -8.73 -13.12 18.85
CA MET A 69 -10.20 -13.18 18.94
C MET A 69 -10.85 -11.84 19.33
N THR A 70 -10.06 -10.86 19.73
CA THR A 70 -10.52 -9.48 19.98
C THR A 70 -10.28 -8.53 18.82
N LEU A 71 -9.73 -8.99 17.69
CA LEU A 71 -9.59 -8.20 16.47
C LEU A 71 -10.96 -7.94 15.82
N SER A 72 -11.03 -6.88 15.02
CA SER A 72 -12.25 -6.53 14.30
C SER A 72 -12.72 -7.65 13.38
N ASN A 73 -14.04 -7.85 13.32
CA ASN A 73 -14.69 -8.75 12.39
C ASN A 73 -15.76 -7.97 11.62
N LYS A 74 -15.42 -7.56 10.40
CA LYS A 74 -16.31 -6.76 9.54
C LYS A 74 -17.60 -7.47 9.13
N TYR A 75 -17.69 -8.79 9.33
CA TYR A 75 -18.85 -9.60 8.93
C TYR A 75 -19.89 -9.78 10.05
N ILE A 76 -19.60 -9.35 11.30
CA ILE A 76 -20.56 -9.50 12.43
C ILE A 76 -21.79 -8.64 12.23
N ASN A 77 -21.67 -7.43 11.72
CA ASN A 77 -22.75 -6.44 11.64
C ASN A 77 -23.33 -6.28 10.22
N LEU A 78 -23.09 -7.22 9.31
CA LEU A 78 -23.62 -7.13 7.94
C LEU A 78 -25.15 -7.15 7.87
N GLN A 79 -25.82 -7.77 8.85
CA GLN A 79 -27.29 -7.82 8.90
C GLN A 79 -27.93 -6.45 9.14
N ASP A 80 -27.20 -5.50 9.76
CA ASP A 80 -27.65 -4.13 9.98
C ASP A 80 -27.45 -3.23 8.75
N ILE A 81 -26.66 -3.68 7.77
CA ILE A 81 -26.36 -2.95 6.54
C ILE A 81 -27.39 -3.34 5.48
N ARG A 82 -28.58 -2.75 5.54
CA ARG A 82 -29.64 -2.92 4.53
C ARG A 82 -29.11 -2.56 3.17
N ASN A 83 -29.04 -3.51 2.23
CA ASN A 83 -28.58 -3.44 0.85
C ASN A 83 -27.16 -3.99 0.59
N PHE A 84 -26.55 -4.71 1.50
CA PHE A 84 -25.26 -5.31 1.22
C PHE A 84 -25.43 -6.67 0.52
N ASN A 85 -25.20 -6.62 -0.77
CA ASN A 85 -24.88 -7.64 -1.76
C ASN A 85 -25.20 -9.11 -1.40
N GLU A 86 -26.20 -9.65 -2.06
CA GLU A 86 -26.49 -11.10 -2.18
C GLU A 86 -25.23 -11.95 -2.45
N ILE A 87 -24.17 -11.37 -3.02
CA ILE A 87 -22.90 -12.05 -3.31
C ILE A 87 -22.15 -12.35 -2.02
N ILE A 88 -22.04 -11.38 -1.08
CA ILE A 88 -21.31 -11.58 0.19
C ILE A 88 -22.06 -12.56 1.08
N ASP A 89 -23.37 -12.47 1.15
CA ASP A 89 -24.19 -13.39 1.92
C ASP A 89 -24.01 -14.81 1.40
N LYS A 90 -23.99 -15.01 0.09
CA LYS A 90 -23.75 -16.29 -0.55
C LYS A 90 -22.33 -16.83 -0.26
N ASP A 91 -21.33 -15.99 -0.29
CA ASP A 91 -19.94 -16.38 0.01
C ASP A 91 -19.78 -16.78 1.49
N LEU A 92 -20.45 -16.08 2.41
CA LEU A 92 -20.47 -16.42 3.83
C LEU A 92 -21.25 -17.70 4.12
N GLU A 93 -22.37 -17.94 3.44
CA GLU A 93 -23.13 -19.21 3.52
C GLU A 93 -22.28 -20.37 3.00
N ASP A 94 -21.59 -20.20 1.87
CA ASP A 94 -20.69 -21.22 1.33
C ASP A 94 -19.51 -21.50 2.28
N LEU A 95 -18.95 -20.47 2.92
CA LEU A 95 -17.94 -20.63 3.97
C LEU A 95 -18.48 -21.45 5.13
N LYS A 96 -19.66 -21.12 5.66
CA LYS A 96 -20.33 -21.88 6.74
C LYS A 96 -20.53 -23.35 6.35
N LEU A 97 -21.05 -23.61 5.15
CA LEU A 97 -21.24 -24.96 4.65
C LEU A 97 -19.94 -25.77 4.56
N LYS A 98 -18.86 -25.14 4.14
CA LYS A 98 -17.53 -25.77 4.09
C LYS A 98 -17.00 -26.07 5.49
N ILE A 99 -17.22 -25.19 6.45
CA ILE A 99 -16.82 -25.36 7.85
C ILE A 99 -17.60 -26.52 8.47
N TYR A 100 -18.93 -26.60 8.30
CA TYR A 100 -19.75 -27.72 8.82
C TYR A 100 -19.36 -29.07 8.24
N LYS A 101 -18.77 -29.13 7.05
CA LYS A 101 -18.19 -30.38 6.51
C LYS A 101 -16.87 -30.78 7.20
N ILE A 102 -16.19 -29.85 7.86
CA ILE A 102 -14.94 -30.09 8.57
C ILE A 102 -15.18 -30.36 10.07
N GLU A 103 -16.13 -29.62 10.67
CA GLU A 103 -16.46 -29.66 12.08
C GLU A 103 -18.00 -29.71 12.24
N GLN A 104 -18.50 -30.78 12.85
CA GLN A 104 -19.94 -30.98 13.02
C GLN A 104 -20.47 -30.41 14.34
N ASP A 105 -19.61 -30.16 15.29
CA ASP A 105 -19.95 -29.47 16.54
C ASP A 105 -20.28 -28.00 16.22
N SER A 106 -21.50 -27.57 16.53
CA SER A 106 -22.01 -26.24 16.18
C SER A 106 -21.21 -25.10 16.84
N GLU A 107 -20.79 -25.25 18.08
CA GLU A 107 -20.05 -24.20 18.82
C GLU A 107 -18.61 -24.05 18.27
N LYS A 108 -17.99 -25.18 17.98
CA LYS A 108 -16.66 -25.18 17.34
C LYS A 108 -16.73 -24.67 15.91
N ALA A 109 -17.75 -25.03 15.15
CA ALA A 109 -17.96 -24.53 13.80
C ALA A 109 -18.12 -22.99 13.78
N GLU A 110 -18.88 -22.42 14.72
CA GLU A 110 -19.02 -20.98 14.87
C GLU A 110 -17.69 -20.31 15.25
N THR A 111 -16.91 -20.92 16.13
CA THR A 111 -15.57 -20.45 16.49
C THR A 111 -14.65 -20.43 15.26
N ILE A 112 -14.66 -21.47 14.44
CA ILE A 112 -13.89 -21.55 13.19
C ILE A 112 -14.35 -20.48 12.20
N PHE A 113 -15.65 -20.26 12.08
CA PHE A 113 -16.20 -19.21 11.24
C PHE A 113 -15.67 -17.82 11.66
N ASN A 114 -15.73 -17.52 12.95
CA ASN A 114 -15.20 -16.26 13.49
C ASN A 114 -13.69 -16.10 13.22
N ILE A 115 -12.89 -17.16 13.40
CA ILE A 115 -11.47 -17.14 13.06
C ILE A 115 -11.26 -16.78 11.58
N CYS A 116 -12.01 -17.40 10.66
CA CYS A 116 -11.91 -17.13 9.23
C CYS A 116 -12.28 -15.68 8.89
N CYS A 117 -13.34 -15.16 9.48
CA CYS A 117 -13.84 -13.80 9.27
C CYS A 117 -12.87 -12.74 9.82
N ILE A 118 -12.35 -12.95 11.04
CA ILE A 118 -11.34 -12.07 11.66
C ILE A 118 -10.08 -12.03 10.81
N TYR A 119 -9.57 -13.18 10.35
CA TYR A 119 -8.40 -13.22 9.46
C TYR A 119 -8.65 -12.41 8.18
N SER A 120 -9.77 -12.64 7.52
CA SER A 120 -10.11 -11.96 6.26
C SER A 120 -10.32 -10.45 6.42
N THR A 121 -10.64 -10.00 7.65
CA THR A 121 -10.77 -8.58 7.97
C THR A 121 -9.43 -7.90 8.20
N ASN A 122 -8.48 -8.60 8.85
CA ASN A 122 -7.27 -7.97 9.42
C ASN A 122 -5.97 -8.38 8.72
N LYS A 123 -6.02 -9.28 7.72
CA LYS A 123 -4.82 -9.70 7.01
C LYS A 123 -4.23 -8.56 6.18
N PHE A 124 -2.93 -8.54 6.12
CA PHE A 124 -2.12 -7.78 5.18
C PHE A 124 -1.74 -8.67 3.98
N GLU A 125 -1.03 -8.13 3.01
CA GLU A 125 -0.64 -8.86 1.79
C GLU A 125 0.12 -10.17 2.08
N ASP A 126 0.95 -10.21 3.12
CA ASP A 126 1.79 -11.35 3.50
C ASP A 126 1.28 -12.14 4.71
N GLY A 127 0.13 -11.77 5.27
CA GLY A 127 -0.50 -12.46 6.42
C GLY A 127 -0.98 -11.54 7.53
N LEU A 128 -1.28 -12.11 8.70
CA LEU A 128 -1.86 -11.40 9.82
C LEU A 128 -0.79 -10.92 10.81
N LYS A 129 -0.96 -9.68 11.28
CA LYS A 129 -0.15 -9.01 12.32
C LYS A 129 -1.09 -8.44 13.37
N ILE A 130 -1.18 -9.12 14.51
CA ILE A 130 -2.20 -8.84 15.54
C ILE A 130 -2.09 -7.42 16.08
N LYS A 131 -0.87 -6.97 16.38
CA LYS A 131 -0.65 -5.62 16.95
C LYS A 131 -0.78 -4.52 15.90
N THR A 132 -0.27 -4.76 14.69
CA THR A 132 -0.40 -3.82 13.57
C THR A 132 -1.86 -3.62 13.19
N SER A 133 -2.70 -4.65 13.29
CA SER A 133 -4.15 -4.58 13.04
C SER A 133 -4.93 -3.73 14.05
N ARG A 134 -4.28 -3.25 15.14
CA ARG A 134 -4.90 -2.34 16.12
C ARG A 134 -4.84 -0.87 15.74
N PHE A 135 -4.02 -0.52 14.75
CA PHE A 135 -3.96 0.86 14.28
C PHE A 135 -5.13 1.12 13.33
N ASN A 136 -5.99 2.06 13.69
CA ASN A 136 -7.15 2.43 12.89
C ASN A 136 -6.73 3.22 11.64
N HIS A 137 -7.67 3.34 10.70
CA HIS A 137 -7.48 4.08 9.46
C HIS A 137 -7.66 5.59 9.65
N SER A 138 -6.86 6.34 8.90
CA SER A 138 -7.12 7.73 8.52
C SER A 138 -6.68 7.96 7.08
N CYS A 139 -7.46 8.74 6.31
CA CYS A 139 -7.02 9.20 4.98
C CYS A 139 -5.88 10.22 5.06
N GLN A 140 -5.63 10.77 6.26
CA GLN A 140 -4.46 11.58 6.62
C GLN A 140 -3.74 10.92 7.81
N PRO A 141 -3.05 9.80 7.59
CA PRO A 141 -2.41 9.05 8.67
C PRO A 141 -1.24 9.84 9.28
N ASN A 142 -0.92 9.56 10.54
CA ASN A 142 0.27 10.09 11.22
C ASN A 142 1.36 9.02 11.43
N ALA A 143 1.07 7.78 11.05
CA ALA A 143 2.00 6.66 11.02
C ALA A 143 1.84 5.86 9.73
N ASP A 144 2.86 5.07 9.39
CA ASP A 144 2.82 4.17 8.25
C ASP A 144 3.29 2.77 8.64
N SER A 145 2.68 1.76 8.01
CA SER A 145 3.03 0.35 8.18
C SER A 145 3.88 -0.13 7.01
N ILE A 146 5.09 -0.58 7.29
CA ILE A 146 6.12 -0.86 6.31
C ILE A 146 6.51 -2.32 6.38
N HIS A 147 6.40 -3.02 5.26
CA HIS A 147 6.93 -4.36 5.11
C HIS A 147 8.44 -4.30 4.82
N MET A 148 9.25 -4.96 5.66
CA MET A 148 10.69 -5.03 5.55
C MET A 148 11.12 -6.31 4.82
N LEU A 149 12.30 -6.31 4.17
CA LEU A 149 12.83 -7.46 3.44
C LEU A 149 13.00 -8.75 4.28
N ASN A 150 13.14 -8.60 5.59
CA ASN A 150 13.25 -9.74 6.52
C ASN A 150 11.89 -10.25 7.02
N ASN A 151 10.81 -9.98 6.31
CA ASN A 151 9.43 -10.28 6.67
C ASN A 151 8.94 -9.64 7.98
N GLN A 152 9.64 -8.63 8.49
CA GLN A 152 9.17 -7.83 9.62
C GLN A 152 8.27 -6.71 9.13
N TYR A 153 7.30 -6.35 9.95
CA TYR A 153 6.50 -5.15 9.78
C TYR A 153 6.89 -4.10 10.80
N GLN A 154 7.09 -2.89 10.33
CA GLN A 154 7.35 -1.74 11.18
C GLN A 154 6.25 -0.71 11.03
N VAL A 155 5.73 -0.23 12.16
CA VAL A 155 4.90 0.97 12.18
C VAL A 155 5.79 2.13 12.62
N ARG A 156 5.86 3.18 11.80
CA ARG A 156 6.69 4.37 12.05
C ARG A 156 5.87 5.64 11.96
N ALA A 157 6.19 6.59 12.83
CA ALA A 157 5.60 7.93 12.78
C ALA A 157 6.02 8.66 11.50
N ILE A 158 5.07 9.15 10.72
CA ILE A 158 5.30 9.95 9.52
C ILE A 158 5.11 11.46 9.77
N GLY A 159 4.55 11.80 10.91
CA GLY A 159 4.46 13.13 11.50
C GLY A 159 4.90 13.10 12.97
N ASN A 160 4.95 14.26 13.63
CA ASN A 160 5.02 14.29 15.09
C ASN A 160 3.64 13.95 15.65
N ILE A 161 3.59 13.06 16.62
CA ILE A 161 2.36 12.59 17.28
C ILE A 161 2.45 13.00 18.73
N LYS A 162 1.43 13.68 19.25
CA LYS A 162 1.39 14.11 20.66
C LYS A 162 0.87 13.01 21.57
N ALA A 163 1.31 13.02 22.81
CA ALA A 163 0.71 12.19 23.85
C ALA A 163 -0.81 12.40 23.88
N GLY A 164 -1.57 11.30 23.87
CA GLY A 164 -3.04 11.31 23.81
C GLY A 164 -3.63 11.30 22.40
N GLU A 165 -2.87 11.53 21.34
CA GLU A 165 -3.35 11.42 19.96
C GLU A 165 -3.49 9.96 19.53
N GLU A 166 -4.51 9.66 18.70
CA GLU A 166 -4.66 8.38 18.04
C GLU A 166 -3.57 8.20 16.98
N ILE A 167 -2.97 7.01 16.94
CA ILE A 167 -1.99 6.63 15.93
C ILE A 167 -2.74 5.91 14.81
N ASN A 168 -2.73 6.48 13.61
CA ASN A 168 -3.48 6.00 12.46
C ASN A 168 -2.55 5.64 11.30
N ILE A 169 -2.96 4.61 10.53
CA ILE A 169 -2.33 4.19 9.27
C ILE A 169 -3.33 4.32 8.12
N ASP A 170 -2.86 4.27 6.87
CA ASP A 170 -3.74 4.19 5.71
C ASP A 170 -4.06 2.72 5.37
N TYR A 171 -5.35 2.39 5.23
CA TYR A 171 -5.81 1.06 4.79
C TYR A 171 -5.95 0.95 3.28
N ASN A 172 -5.94 2.09 2.56
CA ASN A 172 -6.09 2.06 1.12
C ASN A 172 -4.82 1.52 0.46
N GLU A 173 -4.97 0.55 -0.41
CA GLU A 173 -3.89 0.02 -1.25
C GLU A 173 -3.58 0.94 -2.43
N ASP A 174 -4.49 1.88 -2.75
CA ASP A 174 -4.26 2.89 -3.78
C ASP A 174 -3.19 3.88 -3.31
N LYS A 175 -2.04 3.83 -3.97
CA LYS A 175 -0.90 4.73 -3.71
C LYS A 175 -1.24 6.22 -3.86
N PHE A 176 -2.35 6.54 -4.50
CA PHE A 176 -2.85 7.92 -4.67
C PHE A 176 -4.08 8.21 -3.81
N SER A 177 -4.42 7.35 -2.86
CA SER A 177 -5.64 7.47 -2.03
C SER A 177 -5.83 8.87 -1.43
N GLY A 178 -4.78 9.48 -0.89
CA GLY A 178 -4.82 10.82 -0.31
C GLY A 178 -5.14 11.95 -1.30
N PHE A 179 -4.99 11.70 -2.61
CA PHE A 179 -5.35 12.65 -3.69
C PHE A 179 -6.70 12.34 -4.34
N ARG A 180 -7.28 11.17 -4.05
CA ARG A 180 -8.62 10.83 -4.52
C ARG A 180 -9.67 11.70 -3.82
N ASN A 181 -10.77 11.97 -4.51
CA ASN A 181 -11.91 12.66 -3.89
C ASN A 181 -12.50 11.83 -2.72
N ARG A 182 -13.23 12.51 -1.83
CA ARG A 182 -13.88 11.89 -0.67
C ARG A 182 -14.72 10.67 -1.06
N LYS A 183 -15.53 10.79 -2.10
CA LYS A 183 -16.40 9.70 -2.56
C LYS A 183 -15.59 8.46 -2.92
N HIS A 184 -14.50 8.61 -3.65
CA HIS A 184 -13.63 7.49 -4.03
C HIS A 184 -13.00 6.84 -2.80
N ARG A 185 -12.45 7.62 -1.86
CA ARG A 185 -11.86 7.10 -0.62
C ARG A 185 -12.88 6.34 0.21
N GLN A 186 -14.08 6.91 0.41
CA GLN A 186 -15.17 6.26 1.14
C GLN A 186 -15.63 4.96 0.46
N MET A 187 -15.79 4.96 -0.87
CA MET A 187 -16.15 3.76 -1.63
C MET A 187 -15.10 2.66 -1.50
N SER A 188 -13.81 3.02 -1.54
CA SER A 188 -12.71 2.06 -1.36
C SER A 188 -12.74 1.42 0.03
N LEU A 189 -12.89 2.23 1.07
CA LEU A 189 -12.98 1.74 2.46
C LEU A 189 -14.25 0.91 2.68
N TRP A 190 -15.38 1.39 2.19
CA TRP A 190 -16.64 0.66 2.28
C TRP A 190 -16.56 -0.71 1.61
N SER A 191 -16.02 -0.78 0.39
CA SER A 191 -15.95 -2.03 -0.35
C SER A 191 -15.08 -3.10 0.31
N LYS A 192 -14.07 -2.69 1.08
CA LYS A 192 -13.10 -3.61 1.68
C LYS A 192 -13.33 -3.87 3.17
N TRP A 193 -13.71 -2.84 3.94
CA TRP A 193 -13.79 -2.91 5.40
C TRP A 193 -15.15 -2.54 5.98
N PHE A 194 -16.12 -2.12 5.14
CA PHE A 194 -17.52 -1.83 5.52
C PHE A 194 -17.67 -0.71 6.56
N PHE A 195 -16.84 0.32 6.49
CA PHE A 195 -16.99 1.53 7.31
C PHE A 195 -16.81 2.80 6.48
N GLU A 196 -17.37 3.90 6.99
CA GLU A 196 -17.14 5.24 6.48
C GLU A 196 -16.10 5.95 7.35
N CYS A 197 -15.10 6.56 6.71
CA CYS A 197 -14.06 7.28 7.43
C CYS A 197 -14.54 8.67 7.83
N SER A 198 -14.34 9.01 9.11
CA SER A 198 -14.62 10.31 9.72
C SER A 198 -13.33 11.05 10.14
N CYS A 199 -12.22 10.86 9.40
CA CYS A 199 -11.01 11.64 9.66
C CYS A 199 -11.15 13.10 9.19
N ASP A 200 -10.28 13.98 9.66
CA ASP A 200 -10.31 15.41 9.33
C ASP A 200 -10.40 15.72 7.83
N LEU A 201 -9.74 14.88 6.98
CA LEU A 201 -9.83 15.01 5.53
C LEU A 201 -11.20 14.62 4.96
N CYS A 202 -11.95 13.77 5.67
CA CYS A 202 -13.28 13.33 5.26
C CYS A 202 -14.41 14.19 5.86
N ASP A 203 -14.23 14.71 7.08
CA ASP A 203 -15.24 15.52 7.77
C ASP A 203 -15.22 16.98 7.32
N ASN A 204 -14.04 17.53 7.07
CA ASN A 204 -13.95 18.84 6.47
C ASN A 204 -14.38 18.73 5.01
N ASP A 205 -15.49 19.38 4.66
CA ASP A 205 -16.06 19.52 3.30
C ASP A 205 -15.15 20.31 2.33
N VAL A 206 -13.85 20.33 2.56
CA VAL A 206 -12.87 20.75 1.60
C VAL A 206 -12.86 19.65 0.54
N ASP A 207 -13.90 19.68 -0.32
CA ASP A 207 -13.80 19.07 -1.63
C ASP A 207 -12.61 19.76 -2.29
N ILE A 208 -11.44 19.18 -2.10
CA ILE A 208 -10.30 19.40 -2.97
C ILE A 208 -10.93 19.30 -4.35
N ASP A 209 -10.85 20.35 -5.13
CA ASP A 209 -11.48 20.44 -6.45
C ASP A 209 -11.22 19.15 -7.22
N ALA A 210 -12.09 18.18 -6.95
CA ALA A 210 -11.87 16.74 -7.14
C ALA A 210 -11.72 16.39 -8.61
N ASN A 211 -12.19 17.31 -9.49
CA ASN A 211 -12.14 17.10 -10.92
C ASN A 211 -10.72 17.34 -11.50
N SER A 212 -9.90 18.19 -10.86
CA SER A 212 -8.57 18.50 -11.40
C SER A 212 -7.55 17.39 -11.13
N TYR A 213 -7.62 16.71 -9.98
CA TYR A 213 -6.64 15.68 -9.60
C TYR A 213 -7.00 14.29 -10.11
N GLU A 214 -8.27 13.97 -10.19
CA GLU A 214 -8.72 12.68 -10.71
C GLU A 214 -8.25 12.48 -12.16
N THR A 215 -8.33 13.51 -12.99
CA THR A 215 -7.80 13.47 -14.36
C THR A 215 -6.28 13.26 -14.37
N GLN A 216 -5.54 13.97 -13.50
CA GLN A 216 -4.08 13.81 -13.41
C GLN A 216 -3.67 12.45 -12.91
N ILE A 217 -4.40 11.87 -11.96
CA ILE A 217 -4.16 10.52 -11.46
C ILE A 217 -4.42 9.51 -12.59
N GLN A 218 -5.55 9.61 -13.29
CA GLN A 218 -5.88 8.73 -14.41
C GLN A 218 -4.86 8.82 -15.54
N ASP A 219 -4.42 10.03 -15.89
CA ASP A 219 -3.35 10.24 -16.88
C ASP A 219 -2.03 9.61 -16.42
N ALA A 220 -1.65 9.79 -15.16
CA ALA A 220 -0.44 9.21 -14.61
C ALA A 220 -0.49 7.67 -14.56
N GLU A 221 -1.62 7.10 -14.15
CA GLU A 221 -1.83 5.65 -14.11
C GLU A 221 -1.76 5.03 -15.50
N LYS A 222 -2.44 5.64 -16.48
CA LYS A 222 -2.39 5.19 -17.88
C LYS A 222 -0.97 5.24 -18.43
N LEU A 223 -0.27 6.36 -18.25
CA LEU A 223 1.10 6.52 -18.72
C LEU A 223 2.07 5.55 -18.03
N ALA A 224 1.87 5.27 -16.72
CA ALA A 224 2.65 4.27 -16.00
C ALA A 224 2.43 2.84 -16.54
N MET A 225 1.20 2.50 -16.95
CA MET A 225 0.91 1.23 -17.62
C MET A 225 1.60 1.14 -18.98
N ASP A 226 1.52 2.20 -19.79
CA ASP A 226 2.17 2.25 -21.11
C ASP A 226 3.71 2.14 -20.97
N ARG A 227 4.30 2.79 -19.96
CA ARG A 227 5.73 2.68 -19.63
C ARG A 227 6.11 1.26 -19.21
N GLN A 228 5.29 0.61 -18.37
CA GLN A 228 5.53 -0.76 -17.95
C GLN A 228 5.51 -1.72 -19.15
N LEU A 229 4.54 -1.58 -20.04
CA LEU A 229 4.45 -2.39 -21.26
C LEU A 229 5.62 -2.15 -22.20
N ALA A 230 6.05 -0.89 -22.37
CA ALA A 230 7.25 -0.57 -23.14
C ALA A 230 8.51 -1.23 -22.55
N LEU A 231 8.63 -1.24 -21.22
CA LEU A 231 9.71 -1.90 -20.51
C LEU A 231 9.72 -3.42 -20.76
N GLU A 232 8.57 -4.06 -20.72
CA GLU A 232 8.43 -5.50 -20.99
C GLU A 232 8.81 -5.87 -22.43
N LEU A 233 8.44 -5.04 -23.40
CA LEU A 233 8.85 -5.25 -24.80
C LEU A 233 10.38 -5.18 -24.96
N LEU A 234 11.02 -4.19 -24.32
CA LEU A 234 12.49 -4.07 -24.32
C LEU A 234 13.15 -5.27 -23.64
N GLN A 235 12.60 -5.77 -22.52
CA GLN A 235 13.12 -6.96 -21.82
C GLN A 235 13.03 -8.24 -22.66
N LYS A 236 12.00 -8.36 -23.47
CA LYS A 236 11.81 -9.50 -24.39
C LYS A 236 12.69 -9.41 -25.64
N GLY A 237 13.46 -8.33 -25.81
CA GLY A 237 14.30 -8.09 -26.98
C GLY A 237 13.50 -7.71 -28.24
N GLU A 238 12.27 -7.24 -28.06
CA GLU A 238 11.44 -6.74 -29.16
C GLU A 238 11.95 -5.38 -29.68
N LYS A 239 11.48 -5.00 -30.87
CA LYS A 239 11.99 -3.81 -31.54
C LYS A 239 11.82 -2.55 -30.67
N PHE A 240 12.89 -1.82 -30.49
CA PHE A 240 12.96 -0.53 -29.79
C PHE A 240 11.89 0.46 -30.25
N GLU A 241 11.61 0.48 -31.57
CA GLU A 241 10.58 1.33 -32.18
C GLU A 241 9.18 1.06 -31.63
N ALA A 242 8.85 -0.20 -31.32
CA ALA A 242 7.55 -0.55 -30.71
C ALA A 242 7.43 0.00 -29.29
N ALA A 243 8.49 -0.07 -28.49
CA ALA A 243 8.52 0.50 -27.15
C ALA A 243 8.41 2.04 -27.18
N CYS A 244 9.11 2.69 -28.11
CA CYS A 244 9.05 4.14 -28.31
C CYS A 244 7.68 4.60 -28.84
N PHE A 245 7.00 3.78 -29.63
CA PHE A 245 5.65 4.07 -30.10
C PHE A 245 4.62 4.04 -28.94
N LEU A 246 4.74 3.06 -28.06
CA LEU A 246 3.88 2.94 -26.88
C LEU A 246 4.14 4.05 -25.83
N TYR A 247 5.39 4.38 -25.61
CA TYR A 247 5.78 5.32 -24.58
C TYR A 247 6.82 6.31 -25.10
N SER A 248 6.33 7.40 -25.70
CA SER A 248 7.16 8.45 -26.32
C SER A 248 7.86 9.34 -25.29
N LEU A 249 8.85 10.13 -25.75
CA LEU A 249 9.48 11.16 -24.90
C LEU A 249 8.46 12.16 -24.36
N GLU A 250 7.44 12.51 -25.15
CA GLU A 250 6.36 13.38 -24.70
C GLU A 250 5.56 12.74 -23.56
N ASN A 251 5.26 11.44 -23.66
CA ASN A 251 4.60 10.67 -22.60
C ASN A 251 5.43 10.64 -21.31
N CYS A 252 6.75 10.46 -21.41
CA CYS A 252 7.64 10.57 -20.26
C CYS A 252 7.55 11.92 -19.56
N ARG A 253 7.63 13.00 -20.34
CA ARG A 253 7.55 14.37 -19.80
C ARG A 253 6.18 14.64 -19.18
N LYS A 254 5.10 14.15 -19.82
CA LYS A 254 3.74 14.29 -19.31
C LYS A 254 3.58 13.55 -17.98
N GLU A 255 4.04 12.32 -17.86
CA GLU A 255 3.96 11.52 -16.63
C GLU A 255 4.74 12.18 -15.48
N VAL A 256 5.99 12.62 -15.72
CA VAL A 256 6.77 13.36 -14.72
C VAL A 256 6.05 14.61 -14.26
N ASN A 257 5.44 15.35 -15.20
CA ASN A 257 4.68 16.55 -14.85
C ASN A 257 3.44 16.26 -14.00
N CYS A 258 2.72 15.16 -14.25
CA CYS A 258 1.60 14.73 -13.40
C CYS A 258 2.08 14.51 -11.95
N TYR A 259 3.17 13.79 -11.74
CA TYR A 259 3.73 13.58 -10.40
C TYR A 259 4.18 14.87 -9.72
N LYS A 260 4.81 15.79 -10.46
CA LYS A 260 5.20 17.12 -9.92
C LYS A 260 3.99 17.94 -9.49
N GLN A 261 2.94 17.94 -10.27
CA GLN A 261 1.70 18.66 -9.94
C GLN A 261 1.06 18.07 -8.69
N MET A 262 0.90 16.74 -8.61
CA MET A 262 0.38 16.07 -7.41
C MET A 262 1.22 16.37 -6.16
N TYR A 263 2.55 16.34 -6.29
CA TYR A 263 3.47 16.66 -5.20
C TYR A 263 3.30 18.11 -4.68
N ASN A 264 3.20 19.07 -5.59
CA ASN A 264 3.06 20.49 -5.22
C ASN A 264 1.70 20.74 -4.53
N VAL A 265 0.67 20.12 -5.01
CA VAL A 265 -0.67 20.20 -4.42
C VAL A 265 -0.72 19.55 -3.05
N GLY A 266 -0.20 18.34 -2.91
CA GLY A 266 -0.13 17.68 -1.62
C GLY A 266 0.56 18.55 -0.57
N LYS A 267 1.60 19.29 -0.97
CA LYS A 267 2.26 20.28 -0.09
C LYS A 267 1.39 21.47 0.25
N SER A 268 0.71 22.06 -0.74
CA SER A 268 -0.10 23.28 -0.52
C SER A 268 -1.34 22.99 0.34
N GLN A 269 -1.88 21.79 0.27
CA GLN A 269 -3.06 21.37 1.01
C GLN A 269 -2.75 20.66 2.32
N ASN A 270 -1.47 20.66 2.71
CA ASN A 270 -1.00 20.00 3.93
C ASN A 270 -1.41 18.51 4.02
N ILE A 271 -1.50 17.82 2.86
CA ILE A 271 -1.68 16.39 2.82
C ILE A 271 -0.42 15.75 3.41
N GLN A 272 -0.49 15.38 4.68
CA GLN A 272 0.65 14.85 5.43
C GLN A 272 0.84 13.34 5.21
N SER A 273 0.59 12.83 4.02
CA SER A 273 0.93 11.45 3.72
C SER A 273 2.39 11.35 3.29
N TYR A 274 3.25 10.95 4.22
CA TYR A 274 4.67 10.69 3.95
C TYR A 274 4.86 9.62 2.86
N PHE A 275 4.10 8.53 2.95
CA PHE A 275 4.12 7.44 1.99
C PHE A 275 3.81 7.95 0.57
N LEU A 276 2.85 8.84 0.47
CA LEU A 276 2.43 9.47 -0.77
C LEU A 276 3.56 10.27 -1.44
N PHE A 277 4.27 11.11 -0.67
CA PHE A 277 5.38 11.89 -1.19
C PHE A 277 6.56 11.00 -1.61
N THR A 278 6.84 9.94 -0.85
CA THR A 278 7.89 8.98 -1.20
C THR A 278 7.57 8.21 -2.46
N LEU A 279 6.31 7.81 -2.65
CA LEU A 279 5.86 7.14 -3.87
C LEU A 279 5.90 8.07 -5.08
N LEU A 280 5.49 9.33 -4.91
CA LEU A 280 5.56 10.33 -5.98
C LEU A 280 7.00 10.63 -6.37
N ASP A 281 7.89 10.84 -5.40
CA ASP A 281 9.31 11.07 -5.67
C ASP A 281 9.94 9.86 -6.37
N LYS A 282 9.60 8.64 -5.95
CA LYS A 282 10.06 7.41 -6.59
C LYS A 282 9.50 7.26 -8.00
N ALA A 283 8.19 7.42 -8.17
CA ALA A 283 7.56 7.28 -9.47
C ALA A 283 8.08 8.33 -10.47
N ALA A 284 8.26 9.57 -10.02
CA ALA A 284 8.82 10.62 -10.84
C ALA A 284 10.30 10.38 -11.19
N PHE A 285 11.10 9.88 -10.24
CA PHE A 285 12.47 9.48 -10.48
C PHE A 285 12.56 8.34 -11.50
N ASP A 286 11.82 7.25 -11.28
CA ASP A 286 11.83 6.07 -12.16
C ASP A 286 11.43 6.46 -13.59
N THR A 287 10.41 7.31 -13.73
CA THR A 287 9.93 7.81 -15.04
C THR A 287 10.95 8.70 -15.72
N ALA A 288 11.52 9.65 -14.98
CA ALA A 288 12.51 10.58 -15.53
C ALA A 288 13.81 9.87 -15.91
N MET A 289 14.27 8.90 -15.10
CA MET A 289 15.43 8.07 -15.42
C MET A 289 15.18 7.18 -16.63
N PHE A 290 14.02 6.55 -16.73
CA PHE A 290 13.64 5.76 -17.90
C PHE A 290 13.67 6.62 -19.16
N GLY A 291 13.05 7.80 -19.15
CA GLY A 291 13.04 8.71 -20.29
C GLY A 291 14.44 9.23 -20.64
N TYR A 292 15.28 9.54 -19.65
CA TYR A 292 16.66 9.92 -19.90
C TYR A 292 17.45 8.78 -20.55
N GLN A 293 17.34 7.58 -20.05
CA GLN A 293 18.06 6.42 -20.59
C GLN A 293 17.62 6.08 -22.02
N LEU A 294 16.32 6.20 -22.29
CA LEU A 294 15.74 5.85 -23.57
C LEU A 294 16.01 6.91 -24.65
N TYR A 295 15.91 8.19 -24.29
CA TYR A 295 15.93 9.32 -25.25
C TYR A 295 17.13 10.24 -25.11
N GLY A 296 17.96 10.11 -24.08
CA GLY A 296 19.09 10.98 -23.82
C GLY A 296 18.72 12.41 -23.39
N ASP A 297 17.46 12.62 -22.91
CA ASP A 297 16.95 13.95 -22.56
C ASP A 297 17.59 14.49 -21.30
N ALA A 298 18.38 15.57 -21.40
CA ALA A 298 19.11 16.17 -20.30
C ALA A 298 18.16 16.78 -19.24
N ASN A 299 16.96 17.23 -19.61
CA ASN A 299 15.99 17.78 -18.67
C ASN A 299 15.43 16.67 -17.78
N LEU A 300 15.12 15.50 -18.35
CA LEU A 300 14.68 14.35 -17.57
C LEU A 300 15.77 13.85 -16.62
N LYS A 301 17.04 13.90 -17.01
CA LYS A 301 18.16 13.62 -16.09
C LYS A 301 18.16 14.54 -14.89
N MET A 302 18.05 15.85 -15.14
CA MET A 302 18.00 16.86 -14.08
C MET A 302 16.80 16.66 -13.14
N GLU A 303 15.63 16.34 -13.70
CA GLU A 303 14.45 16.03 -12.89
C GLU A 303 14.66 14.78 -12.03
N ALA A 304 15.23 13.70 -12.59
CA ALA A 304 15.55 12.49 -11.83
C ALA A 304 16.52 12.80 -10.66
N GLU A 305 17.55 13.61 -10.88
CA GLU A 305 18.48 14.02 -9.82
C GLU A 305 17.79 14.82 -8.71
N ASN A 306 16.82 15.68 -9.06
CA ASN A 306 16.04 16.45 -8.09
C ASN A 306 15.14 15.55 -7.25
N PHE A 307 14.44 14.59 -7.87
CA PHE A 307 13.62 13.60 -7.15
C PHE A 307 14.47 12.66 -6.28
N ALA A 308 15.65 12.25 -6.74
CA ALA A 308 16.57 11.45 -5.93
C ALA A 308 17.02 12.20 -4.67
N LYS A 309 17.32 13.49 -4.78
CA LYS A 309 17.67 14.32 -3.62
C LYS A 309 16.51 14.51 -2.66
N ALA A 310 15.27 14.65 -3.17
CA ALA A 310 14.09 14.73 -2.34
C ALA A 310 13.86 13.41 -1.60
N ALA A 311 13.92 12.28 -2.28
CA ALA A 311 13.77 10.94 -1.71
C ALA A 311 14.89 10.66 -0.67
N GLU A 312 16.13 11.05 -0.91
CA GLU A 312 17.23 10.90 0.06
C GLU A 312 16.98 11.71 1.33
N LYS A 313 16.47 12.93 1.19
CA LYS A 313 16.10 13.78 2.33
C LYS A 313 15.03 13.11 3.18
N PHE A 314 14.03 12.49 2.55
CA PHE A 314 13.00 11.72 3.25
C PHE A 314 13.56 10.43 3.86
N GLY A 315 14.42 9.70 3.17
CA GLY A 315 15.07 8.48 3.66
C GLY A 315 15.83 8.68 4.97
N LYS A 316 16.44 9.84 5.16
CA LYS A 316 17.10 10.21 6.42
C LYS A 316 16.14 10.36 7.61
N PHE A 317 14.87 10.71 7.36
CA PHE A 317 13.85 10.88 8.41
C PHE A 317 13.19 9.59 8.84
N VAL A 318 13.12 8.57 7.97
CA VAL A 318 12.32 7.35 8.19
C VAL A 318 13.17 6.09 8.22
N GLY A 319 14.48 6.26 8.07
CA GLY A 319 15.43 5.18 7.86
C GLY A 319 15.41 4.69 6.40
N HIS A 320 16.57 4.28 5.91
CA HIS A 320 16.80 3.84 4.52
C HIS A 320 15.81 2.75 4.05
N ALA A 321 15.26 2.01 4.99
CA ALA A 321 14.35 0.90 4.77
C ALA A 321 12.99 1.29 4.13
N VAL A 322 12.49 2.50 4.39
CA VAL A 322 11.20 2.95 3.86
C VAL A 322 11.30 3.33 2.39
N VAL A 323 12.35 4.05 2.02
CA VAL A 323 12.56 4.51 0.64
C VAL A 323 12.92 3.35 -0.29
N THR A 324 13.60 2.34 0.23
CA THR A 324 14.15 1.22 -0.53
C THR A 324 13.39 -0.09 -0.33
N ARG A 325 12.29 -0.10 0.44
CA ARG A 325 11.67 -1.33 0.97
C ARG A 325 12.70 -2.27 1.61
N GLY A 326 13.78 -1.70 2.19
CA GLY A 326 14.87 -2.44 2.77
C GLY A 326 15.91 -3.00 1.79
N GLU A 327 15.83 -2.72 0.49
CA GLU A 327 16.88 -3.11 -0.45
C GLU A 327 18.09 -2.17 -0.32
N PRO A 328 19.22 -2.61 0.25
CA PRO A 328 20.36 -1.73 0.52
C PRO A 328 20.99 -1.10 -0.72
N ASN A 329 20.73 -1.67 -1.89
CA ASN A 329 21.30 -1.25 -3.18
C ASN A 329 20.23 -0.89 -4.22
N TYR A 330 19.01 -0.53 -3.80
CA TYR A 330 17.92 -0.22 -4.74
C TYR A 330 18.33 0.73 -5.87
N TRP A 331 18.96 1.86 -5.51
CA TRP A 331 19.42 2.87 -6.47
C TRP A 331 20.58 2.39 -7.34
N GLN A 332 21.48 1.56 -6.80
CA GLN A 332 22.56 0.95 -7.55
C GLN A 332 22.04 -0.10 -8.53
N ASN A 333 21.09 -0.93 -8.09
CA ASN A 333 20.45 -1.94 -8.93
C ASN A 333 19.60 -1.32 -10.04
N LEU A 334 18.85 -0.27 -9.73
CA LEU A 334 18.08 0.49 -10.73
C LEU A 334 19.02 1.14 -11.76
N SER A 335 20.09 1.78 -11.31
CA SER A 335 21.10 2.40 -12.18
C SER A 335 21.80 1.37 -13.05
N ALA A 336 22.16 0.20 -12.52
CA ALA A 336 22.78 -0.89 -13.27
C ALA A 336 21.83 -1.50 -14.33
N ASN A 337 20.55 -1.70 -13.97
CA ASN A 337 19.54 -2.18 -14.90
C ASN A 337 19.31 -1.18 -16.05
N LEU A 338 19.24 0.11 -15.73
CA LEU A 338 19.07 1.16 -16.72
C LEU A 338 20.32 1.32 -17.62
N ALA A 339 21.52 1.15 -17.09
CA ALA A 339 22.76 1.12 -17.89
C ALA A 339 22.75 -0.03 -18.90
N ARG A 340 22.28 -1.21 -18.51
CA ARG A 340 22.14 -2.37 -19.40
C ARG A 340 21.16 -2.11 -20.56
N TYR A 341 20.05 -1.40 -20.32
CA TYR A 341 19.15 -0.98 -21.40
C TYR A 341 19.81 0.00 -22.37
N ARG A 342 20.65 0.90 -21.86
CA ARG A 342 21.40 1.86 -22.69
C ARG A 342 22.36 1.17 -23.65
N GLU A 343 23.04 0.13 -23.20
CA GLU A 343 23.90 -0.71 -24.04
C GLU A 343 23.08 -1.42 -25.13
N MET A 344 21.94 -2.03 -24.77
CA MET A 344 21.04 -2.68 -25.74
C MET A 344 20.53 -1.70 -26.80
N VAL A 345 20.20 -0.46 -26.43
CA VAL A 345 19.76 0.61 -27.34
C VAL A 345 20.90 1.06 -28.24
N ALA A 346 22.12 1.21 -27.71
CA ALA A 346 23.28 1.58 -28.49
C ALA A 346 23.64 0.51 -29.52
N ASP A 347 23.55 -0.77 -29.17
CA ASP A 347 23.81 -1.89 -30.06
C ASP A 347 22.76 -2.04 -31.17
N SER A 348 21.49 -1.76 -30.89
CA SER A 348 20.41 -1.77 -31.89
C SER A 348 20.60 -0.66 -32.94
N ASN A 349 20.99 0.53 -32.50
CA ASN A 349 21.26 1.66 -33.39
C ASN A 349 22.51 1.41 -34.29
N ASN A 350 23.56 0.81 -33.73
CA ASN A 350 24.76 0.45 -34.48
C ASN A 350 24.52 -0.69 -35.50
N SER A 351 23.58 -1.57 -35.24
CA SER A 351 23.19 -2.63 -36.15
C SER A 351 22.32 -2.17 -37.34
N GLN A 352 21.58 -1.04 -37.16
CA GLN A 352 20.83 -0.43 -38.26
C GLN A 352 21.73 0.40 -39.20
N ILE A 353 22.72 1.11 -38.66
CA ILE A 353 23.71 1.88 -39.48
C ILE A 353 24.57 0.96 -40.33
N LYS A 354 24.81 -0.29 -39.93
CA LYS A 354 25.58 -1.27 -40.74
C LYS A 354 24.75 -1.97 -41.82
N LYS A 355 23.43 -1.74 -41.88
CA LYS A 355 22.50 -2.32 -42.87
C LYS A 355 21.97 -1.29 -43.88
N SER A 356 22.31 -0.02 -43.71
CA SER A 356 22.10 1.07 -44.66
C SER A 356 23.42 1.38 -45.41
#